data_8cc47a7a7f3c2d9c54211b347d0e1926
#
_entry.id   8cc47a7a7f3c2d9c54211b347d0e1926
#
_cell.length_a   1.000
_cell.length_b   1.000
_cell.length_c   1.000
_cell.angle_alpha   90.00
_cell.angle_beta   90.00
_cell.angle_gamma   90.00
#
_symmetry.space_group_name_H-M   'P 1'
#
loop_
_entity.id
_entity.type
_entity.pdbx_description
1 polymer ?
#
loop_
_entity_poly.entity_id
_entity_poly.type
_entity_poly.pdbx_seq_one_letter_code
_entity_poly.pdbx_strand_id
1 'polypeptide(L)'
;MRHTGAATIFAIATFGASFLAPRALALDDEHYARARGMIQKSVTWLRAQQDAKTGGWAVAPEGPQYPAITGLVVNGLIMDRAIDADDPAVKRGVEFILSFKQADGGIYDRVLPSYNTAICLSAISRINRPEAAAAVEPAIAFLRSLQWSEQALEGTEETGRIDKDHPFYGGVGYGRHGRPDNSNLGVYVQAMHDAGLSCDDPAFQRALVFLQRTQMDDRVNQMPYAKGSRQGGFIYATAENKDTIGQGQSMAGTVEESLSDGTRASRLRAYGSMTYNGFKTMIYANLSRDDLRVKAAYDWIRRNYTVAENPGLGTDGMYYYFLTMTRALDAFGTPTITPLGAGDAPAQSRDWENDLVARLAELQNEDGSFKSVDDRWMENNPVLITAYALLALQTIVE
;
A
#
# COMPACT_ATOMS: atom_id res chain seq x y z
N MET A 1 2.73 13.06 72.52
CA MET A 1 3.64 12.34 71.60
C MET A 1 2.83 11.27 70.89
N ARG A 2 2.44 11.51 69.63
CA ARG A 2 1.78 10.52 68.79
C ARG A 2 2.53 10.56 67.46
N HIS A 3 3.23 9.47 67.15
CA HIS A 3 3.89 9.21 65.86
C HIS A 3 2.85 8.74 64.82
N THR A 4 2.68 9.50 63.75
CA THR A 4 1.95 9.08 62.58
C THR A 4 2.97 8.61 61.52
N GLY A 5 3.03 7.29 61.29
CA GLY A 5 3.79 6.69 60.23
C GLY A 5 3.05 6.78 58.88
N ALA A 6 3.67 7.40 57.91
CA ALA A 6 3.20 7.40 56.52
C ALA A 6 3.63 6.09 55.82
N ALA A 7 2.65 5.34 55.34
CA ALA A 7 2.90 4.15 54.53
C ALA A 7 2.99 4.59 53.06
N THR A 8 4.17 4.42 52.49
CA THR A 8 4.40 4.63 51.03
C THR A 8 3.99 3.38 50.29
N ILE A 9 2.94 3.47 49.50
CA ILE A 9 2.50 2.38 48.63
C ILE A 9 3.32 2.47 47.34
N PHE A 10 4.19 1.49 47.13
CA PHE A 10 4.85 1.26 45.84
C PHE A 10 3.87 0.58 44.89
N ALA A 11 3.41 1.29 43.88
CA ALA A 11 2.68 0.71 42.73
C ALA A 11 3.70 0.02 41.82
N ILE A 12 3.71 -1.31 41.81
CA ILE A 12 4.45 -2.09 40.81
C ILE A 12 3.64 -2.07 39.52
N ALA A 13 4.12 -1.29 38.53
CA ALA A 13 3.62 -1.35 37.18
C ALA A 13 4.11 -2.66 36.54
N THR A 14 3.23 -3.65 36.45
CA THR A 14 3.47 -4.84 35.65
C THR A 14 3.41 -4.47 34.17
N PHE A 15 4.56 -4.31 33.54
CA PHE A 15 4.67 -4.30 32.07
C PHE A 15 4.22 -5.68 31.58
N GLY A 16 3.01 -5.73 31.04
CA GLY A 16 2.54 -6.88 30.29
C GLY A 16 3.36 -7.00 29.02
N ALA A 17 4.36 -7.88 29.02
CA ALA A 17 4.97 -8.35 27.78
C ALA A 17 3.87 -9.06 26.99
N SER A 18 3.37 -8.40 25.94
CA SER A 18 2.59 -9.07 24.92
C SER A 18 3.50 -10.11 24.28
N PHE A 19 3.39 -11.36 24.72
CA PHE A 19 3.92 -12.49 23.97
C PHE A 19 3.17 -12.50 22.64
N LEU A 20 3.82 -12.03 21.58
CA LEU A 20 3.46 -12.38 20.23
C LEU A 20 3.52 -13.92 20.18
N ALA A 21 2.36 -14.56 20.15
CA ALA A 21 2.30 -15.98 19.85
C ALA A 21 3.07 -16.20 18.54
N PRO A 22 3.94 -17.22 18.44
CA PRO A 22 4.60 -17.51 17.20
C PRO A 22 3.52 -17.68 16.14
N ARG A 23 3.57 -16.85 15.07
CA ARG A 23 2.74 -16.99 13.88
C ARG A 23 2.91 -18.45 13.46
N ALA A 24 1.85 -19.25 13.49
CA ALA A 24 1.89 -20.56 12.87
C ALA A 24 2.21 -20.30 11.39
N LEU A 25 3.41 -20.65 10.95
CA LEU A 25 3.85 -20.43 9.58
C LEU A 25 2.87 -21.18 8.67
N ALA A 26 2.06 -20.44 7.93
CA ALA A 26 1.28 -21.01 6.86
C ALA A 26 2.20 -21.36 5.68
N LEU A 27 3.27 -20.58 5.51
CA LEU A 27 4.31 -20.84 4.52
C LEU A 27 5.07 -22.12 4.88
N ASP A 28 4.90 -23.16 4.08
CA ASP A 28 5.61 -24.41 4.29
C ASP A 28 7.10 -24.30 3.91
N ASP A 29 7.91 -25.27 4.37
CA ASP A 29 9.36 -25.26 4.18
C ASP A 29 9.78 -25.25 2.71
N GLU A 30 9.02 -25.91 1.81
CA GLU A 30 9.31 -25.94 0.39
C GLU A 30 9.11 -24.57 -0.24
N HIS A 31 7.96 -23.93 0.02
CA HIS A 31 7.65 -22.60 -0.50
C HIS A 31 8.54 -21.54 0.14
N TYR A 32 8.87 -21.66 1.43
CA TYR A 32 9.85 -20.79 2.06
C TYR A 32 11.23 -20.86 1.38
N ALA A 33 11.75 -22.07 1.17
CA ALA A 33 13.04 -22.24 0.49
C ALA A 33 12.99 -21.70 -0.95
N ARG A 34 11.87 -21.89 -1.66
CA ARG A 34 11.64 -21.37 -3.02
C ARG A 34 11.60 -19.84 -3.02
N ALA A 35 10.88 -19.21 -2.08
CA ALA A 35 10.82 -17.76 -1.93
C ALA A 35 12.22 -17.17 -1.66
N ARG A 36 12.98 -17.76 -0.74
CA ARG A 36 14.37 -17.35 -0.45
C ARG A 36 15.27 -17.46 -1.68
N GLY A 37 15.13 -18.53 -2.46
CA GLY A 37 15.88 -18.69 -3.72
C GLY A 37 15.52 -17.61 -4.76
N MET A 38 14.24 -17.28 -4.89
CA MET A 38 13.77 -16.21 -5.77
C MET A 38 14.28 -14.83 -5.33
N ILE A 39 14.24 -14.53 -4.03
CA ILE A 39 14.77 -13.30 -3.45
C ILE A 39 16.25 -13.13 -3.79
N GLN A 40 17.08 -14.15 -3.57
CA GLN A 40 18.52 -14.09 -3.85
C GLN A 40 18.81 -13.79 -5.33
N LYS A 41 18.08 -14.43 -6.25
CA LYS A 41 18.22 -14.18 -7.70
C LYS A 41 17.81 -12.76 -8.05
N SER A 42 16.67 -12.28 -7.52
CA SER A 42 16.17 -10.91 -7.78
C SER A 42 17.11 -9.85 -7.21
N VAL A 43 17.65 -10.04 -6.01
CA VAL A 43 18.65 -9.15 -5.41
C VAL A 43 19.90 -9.08 -6.30
N THR A 44 20.39 -10.23 -6.77
CA THR A 44 21.56 -10.29 -7.66
C THR A 44 21.30 -9.55 -8.96
N TRP A 45 20.15 -9.79 -9.58
CA TRP A 45 19.78 -9.15 -10.84
C TRP A 45 19.59 -7.64 -10.67
N LEU A 46 18.86 -7.18 -9.63
CA LEU A 46 18.64 -5.76 -9.37
C LEU A 46 19.95 -5.01 -9.11
N ARG A 47 20.89 -5.60 -8.39
CA ARG A 47 22.24 -5.01 -8.22
C ARG A 47 22.97 -4.80 -9.53
N ALA A 48 22.84 -5.73 -10.47
CA ALA A 48 23.42 -5.60 -11.80
C ALA A 48 22.77 -4.51 -12.67
N GLN A 49 21.52 -4.11 -12.37
CA GLN A 49 20.80 -3.03 -13.05
C GLN A 49 21.09 -1.64 -12.48
N GLN A 50 21.80 -1.52 -11.36
CA GLN A 50 22.11 -0.22 -10.76
C GLN A 50 23.08 0.57 -11.65
N ASP A 51 22.72 1.80 -11.97
CA ASP A 51 23.59 2.72 -12.71
C ASP A 51 24.86 3.04 -11.90
N ALA A 52 26.01 2.78 -12.47
CA ALA A 52 27.28 2.94 -11.79
C ALA A 52 27.65 4.41 -11.52
N LYS A 53 27.10 5.37 -12.29
CA LYS A 53 27.39 6.80 -12.16
C LYS A 53 26.45 7.48 -11.17
N THR A 54 25.17 7.20 -11.25
CA THR A 54 24.16 7.88 -10.44
C THR A 54 23.80 7.12 -9.16
N GLY A 55 23.93 5.80 -9.15
CA GLY A 55 23.46 4.94 -8.07
C GLY A 55 21.96 4.64 -8.10
N GLY A 56 21.22 5.19 -9.05
CA GLY A 56 19.78 4.95 -9.23
C GLY A 56 19.47 3.76 -10.14
N TRP A 57 18.17 3.47 -10.28
CA TRP A 57 17.65 2.49 -11.24
C TRP A 57 16.75 3.19 -12.25
N ALA A 58 16.93 2.86 -13.53
CA ALA A 58 16.18 3.46 -14.63
C ALA A 58 14.88 2.69 -14.93
N VAL A 59 13.91 3.39 -15.54
CA VAL A 59 12.65 2.82 -16.02
C VAL A 59 12.86 1.92 -17.25
N ALA A 60 13.94 2.18 -18.02
CA ALA A 60 14.38 1.39 -19.16
C ALA A 60 15.87 1.64 -19.36
N PRO A 61 16.60 0.82 -20.15
CA PRO A 61 17.95 1.17 -20.57
C PRO A 61 17.95 2.60 -21.14
N GLU A 62 18.81 3.47 -20.61
CA GLU A 62 18.89 4.89 -21.00
C GLU A 62 17.62 5.74 -20.72
N GLY A 63 16.65 5.17 -20.01
CA GLY A 63 15.42 5.88 -19.60
C GLY A 63 15.62 6.78 -18.39
N PRO A 64 14.59 7.56 -18.04
CA PRO A 64 14.64 8.42 -16.85
C PRO A 64 14.77 7.58 -15.58
N GLN A 65 15.52 8.13 -14.62
CA GLN A 65 15.70 7.55 -13.30
C GLN A 65 14.82 8.34 -12.32
N TYR A 66 13.69 7.75 -11.94
CA TYR A 66 12.81 8.36 -10.93
C TYR A 66 13.20 7.91 -9.52
N PRO A 67 13.19 8.80 -8.52
CA PRO A 67 13.55 8.44 -7.15
C PRO A 67 12.66 7.33 -6.57
N ALA A 68 11.38 7.24 -6.97
CA ALA A 68 10.49 6.17 -6.53
C ALA A 68 10.92 4.78 -7.00
N ILE A 69 11.43 4.62 -8.24
CA ILE A 69 11.91 3.32 -8.72
C ILE A 69 13.11 2.86 -7.87
N THR A 70 14.05 3.77 -7.63
CA THR A 70 15.17 3.51 -6.72
C THR A 70 14.69 3.22 -5.30
N GLY A 71 13.68 3.96 -4.81
CA GLY A 71 13.06 3.72 -3.51
C GLY A 71 12.46 2.33 -3.36
N LEU A 72 11.75 1.82 -4.38
CA LEU A 72 11.21 0.46 -4.37
C LEU A 72 12.32 -0.59 -4.28
N VAL A 73 13.39 -0.42 -5.08
CA VAL A 73 14.52 -1.36 -5.07
C VAL A 73 15.25 -1.31 -3.72
N VAL A 74 15.60 -0.12 -3.22
CA VAL A 74 16.28 0.05 -1.92
C VAL A 74 15.43 -0.56 -0.80
N ASN A 75 14.11 -0.33 -0.80
CA ASN A 75 13.22 -0.91 0.21
C ASN A 75 13.23 -2.45 0.13
N GLY A 76 13.13 -3.04 -1.06
CA GLY A 76 13.19 -4.49 -1.24
C GLY A 76 14.55 -5.09 -0.84
N LEU A 77 15.66 -4.37 -1.06
CA LEU A 77 16.99 -4.83 -0.65
C LEU A 77 17.13 -4.82 0.88
N ILE A 78 16.78 -3.70 1.55
CA ILE A 78 16.99 -3.55 3.00
C ILE A 78 16.06 -4.41 3.86
N MET A 79 15.00 -4.96 3.31
CA MET A 79 14.18 -5.98 3.98
C MET A 79 14.89 -7.32 4.12
N ASP A 80 15.92 -7.61 3.31
CA ASP A 80 16.74 -8.81 3.53
C ASP A 80 17.68 -8.59 4.72
N ARG A 81 17.54 -9.42 5.76
CA ARG A 81 18.35 -9.34 7.01
C ARG A 81 19.87 -9.46 6.78
N ALA A 82 20.29 -9.97 5.62
CA ALA A 82 21.69 -10.05 5.24
C ALA A 82 22.22 -8.77 4.58
N ILE A 83 21.35 -7.79 4.32
CA ILE A 83 21.68 -6.52 3.68
C ILE A 83 21.43 -5.38 4.66
N ASP A 84 22.44 -4.57 4.93
CA ASP A 84 22.37 -3.42 5.83
C ASP A 84 22.50 -2.08 5.09
N ALA A 85 22.45 -0.99 5.85
CA ALA A 85 22.56 0.36 5.32
C ALA A 85 23.94 0.70 4.73
N ASP A 86 24.99 -0.08 5.03
CA ASP A 86 26.34 0.11 4.52
C ASP A 86 26.60 -0.70 3.24
N ASP A 87 25.65 -1.55 2.83
CA ASP A 87 25.70 -2.24 1.54
C ASP A 87 25.90 -1.23 0.40
N PRO A 88 26.89 -1.45 -0.50
CA PRO A 88 27.23 -0.47 -1.54
C PRO A 88 26.07 -0.10 -2.46
N ALA A 89 25.16 -1.04 -2.76
CA ALA A 89 24.00 -0.76 -3.61
C ALA A 89 22.94 0.06 -2.87
N VAL A 90 22.67 -0.30 -1.60
CA VAL A 90 21.77 0.46 -0.72
C VAL A 90 22.28 1.88 -0.52
N LYS A 91 23.55 2.03 -0.14
CA LYS A 91 24.16 3.34 0.10
C LYS A 91 24.03 4.27 -1.09
N ARG A 92 24.46 3.85 -2.29
CA ARG A 92 24.35 4.65 -3.51
C ARG A 92 22.90 4.95 -3.89
N GLY A 93 22.00 4.00 -3.70
CA GLY A 93 20.57 4.20 -3.93
C GLY A 93 19.97 5.26 -3.00
N VAL A 94 20.37 5.26 -1.72
CA VAL A 94 19.95 6.29 -0.74
C VAL A 94 20.52 7.66 -1.12
N GLU A 95 21.79 7.75 -1.49
CA GLU A 95 22.42 8.99 -1.97
C GLU A 95 21.68 9.54 -3.20
N PHE A 96 21.31 8.67 -4.14
CA PHE A 96 20.50 9.03 -5.30
C PHE A 96 19.11 9.55 -4.89
N ILE A 97 18.37 8.85 -4.03
CA ILE A 97 17.06 9.29 -3.53
C ILE A 97 17.17 10.68 -2.90
N LEU A 98 18.15 10.89 -2.04
CA LEU A 98 18.32 12.15 -1.30
C LEU A 98 18.76 13.32 -2.20
N SER A 99 19.35 13.06 -3.37
CA SER A 99 19.67 14.09 -4.36
C SER A 99 18.42 14.76 -4.97
N PHE A 100 17.24 14.15 -4.85
CA PHE A 100 15.95 14.69 -5.29
C PHE A 100 15.18 15.45 -4.20
N LYS A 101 15.78 15.66 -3.03
CA LYS A 101 15.17 16.42 -1.95
C LYS A 101 14.90 17.86 -2.36
N GLN A 102 13.65 18.30 -2.20
CA GLN A 102 13.20 19.64 -2.52
C GLN A 102 13.15 20.54 -1.28
N ALA A 103 13.11 21.85 -1.49
CA ALA A 103 13.02 22.84 -0.40
C ALA A 103 11.74 22.72 0.43
N ASP A 104 10.66 22.17 -0.15
CA ASP A 104 9.39 21.92 0.52
C ASP A 104 9.37 20.60 1.33
N GLY A 105 10.47 19.87 1.36
CA GLY A 105 10.63 18.60 2.05
C GLY A 105 10.27 17.36 1.23
N GLY A 106 9.67 17.53 0.05
CA GLY A 106 9.38 16.43 -0.85
C GLY A 106 10.63 15.80 -1.49
N ILE A 107 10.50 14.58 -1.99
CA ILE A 107 11.57 13.86 -2.70
C ILE A 107 11.02 13.48 -4.09
N TYR A 108 11.28 14.31 -5.10
CA TYR A 108 10.74 14.14 -6.44
C TYR A 108 11.50 14.95 -7.50
N ASP A 109 11.39 14.56 -8.77
CA ASP A 109 11.84 15.33 -9.93
C ASP A 109 10.63 15.71 -10.78
N ARG A 110 10.11 16.95 -10.61
CA ARG A 110 9.06 17.60 -11.42
C ARG A 110 7.72 16.84 -11.57
N VAL A 111 7.71 15.50 -11.53
CA VAL A 111 6.51 14.68 -11.75
C VAL A 111 6.17 13.85 -10.52
N LEU A 112 4.87 13.58 -10.33
CA LEU A 112 4.33 12.67 -9.31
C LEU A 112 4.89 12.91 -7.90
N PRO A 113 4.90 14.15 -7.38
CA PRO A 113 5.60 14.48 -6.14
C PRO A 113 5.10 13.67 -4.93
N SER A 114 3.79 13.42 -4.81
CA SER A 114 3.23 12.59 -3.74
C SER A 114 3.72 11.15 -3.81
N TYR A 115 3.63 10.55 -5.01
CA TYR A 115 3.96 9.15 -5.23
C TYR A 115 5.46 8.89 -5.02
N ASN A 116 6.32 9.75 -5.62
CA ASN A 116 7.76 9.66 -5.44
C ASN A 116 8.16 9.83 -3.97
N THR A 117 7.66 10.87 -3.29
CA THR A 117 8.00 11.11 -1.89
C THR A 117 7.54 9.99 -0.98
N ALA A 118 6.32 9.47 -1.18
CA ALA A 118 5.80 8.38 -0.34
C ALA A 118 6.63 7.10 -0.47
N ILE A 119 6.97 6.68 -1.68
CA ILE A 119 7.80 5.49 -1.89
C ILE A 119 9.21 5.70 -1.34
N CYS A 120 9.81 6.88 -1.56
CA CYS A 120 11.12 7.21 -1.00
C CYS A 120 11.09 7.23 0.52
N LEU A 121 10.04 7.80 1.15
CA LEU A 121 9.88 7.80 2.60
C LEU A 121 9.83 6.37 3.16
N SER A 122 9.06 5.46 2.56
CA SER A 122 9.05 4.04 2.98
C SER A 122 10.45 3.42 2.96
N ALA A 123 11.27 3.75 1.95
CA ALA A 123 12.62 3.24 1.85
C ALA A 123 13.56 3.85 2.91
N ILE A 124 13.62 5.19 2.99
CA ILE A 124 14.57 5.89 3.90
C ILE A 124 14.23 5.70 5.37
N SER A 125 12.96 5.44 5.72
CA SER A 125 12.55 5.17 7.10
C SER A 125 13.15 3.87 7.68
N ARG A 126 13.58 2.96 6.82
CA ARG A 126 14.26 1.70 7.20
C ARG A 126 15.79 1.84 7.26
N ILE A 127 16.34 2.99 6.86
CA ILE A 127 17.77 3.24 6.73
C ILE A 127 18.31 3.92 7.98
N ASN A 128 19.10 3.20 8.76
CA ASN A 128 19.74 3.75 9.97
C ASN A 128 21.00 4.54 9.61
N ARG A 129 20.82 5.72 8.97
CA ARG A 129 21.88 6.66 8.61
C ARG A 129 21.42 8.11 8.90
N PRO A 130 22.30 8.99 9.42
CA PRO A 130 21.92 10.36 9.81
C PRO A 130 21.28 11.17 8.67
N GLU A 131 21.79 11.05 7.43
CA GLU A 131 21.28 11.77 6.26
C GLU A 131 19.90 11.30 5.83
N ALA A 132 19.59 10.00 5.96
CA ALA A 132 18.26 9.44 5.71
C ALA A 132 17.29 9.89 6.81
N ALA A 133 17.68 9.76 8.07
CA ALA A 133 16.88 10.18 9.22
C ALA A 133 16.50 11.66 9.15
N ALA A 134 17.44 12.54 8.73
CA ALA A 134 17.20 13.98 8.56
C ALA A 134 16.19 14.33 7.45
N ALA A 135 15.88 13.39 6.55
CA ALA A 135 14.90 13.58 5.48
C ALA A 135 13.49 13.08 5.81
N VAL A 136 13.33 12.27 6.87
CA VAL A 136 12.05 11.62 7.21
C VAL A 136 10.99 12.65 7.60
N GLU A 137 11.23 13.48 8.62
CA GLU A 137 10.24 14.46 9.09
C GLU A 137 9.86 15.50 8.03
N PRO A 138 10.80 16.08 7.24
CA PRO A 138 10.42 16.94 6.12
C PRO A 138 9.53 16.23 5.09
N ALA A 139 9.80 14.96 4.75
CA ALA A 139 8.98 14.20 3.80
C ALA A 139 7.57 13.90 4.36
N ILE A 140 7.45 13.59 5.66
CA ILE A 140 6.16 13.45 6.34
C ILE A 140 5.37 14.75 6.27
N ALA A 141 6.00 15.89 6.60
CA ALA A 141 5.35 17.19 6.57
C ALA A 141 4.88 17.57 5.16
N PHE A 142 5.72 17.32 4.14
CA PHE A 142 5.34 17.49 2.74
C PHE A 142 4.13 16.65 2.36
N LEU A 143 4.15 15.34 2.64
CA LEU A 143 3.03 14.45 2.32
C LEU A 143 1.74 14.87 3.03
N ARG A 144 1.80 15.28 4.29
CA ARG A 144 0.64 15.81 5.03
C ARG A 144 0.05 17.05 4.35
N SER A 145 0.90 17.92 3.78
CA SER A 145 0.45 19.12 3.07
C SER A 145 -0.32 18.81 1.77
N LEU A 146 -0.18 17.59 1.24
CA LEU A 146 -0.88 17.16 0.03
C LEU A 146 -2.24 16.50 0.31
N GLN A 147 -2.52 16.13 1.56
CA GLN A 147 -3.80 15.53 1.93
C GLN A 147 -4.91 16.58 1.95
N TRP A 148 -5.98 16.37 1.23
CA TRP A 148 -7.16 17.23 1.24
C TRP A 148 -7.80 17.26 2.64
N SER A 149 -7.89 18.44 3.26
CA SER A 149 -8.33 18.61 4.65
C SER A 149 -8.89 20.00 4.93
N GLU A 150 -9.25 20.27 6.18
CA GLU A 150 -9.66 21.58 6.67
C GLU A 150 -8.49 22.60 6.72
N GLN A 151 -7.25 22.12 6.63
CA GLN A 151 -6.08 22.96 6.65
C GLN A 151 -5.84 23.54 5.25
N ALA A 152 -5.60 24.84 5.18
CA ALA A 152 -5.17 25.47 3.94
C ALA A 152 -3.77 24.98 3.59
N LEU A 153 -3.54 24.66 2.31
CA LEU A 153 -2.20 24.48 1.79
C LEU A 153 -1.62 25.88 1.59
N GLU A 154 -0.59 26.25 2.37
CA GLU A 154 0.05 27.56 2.24
C GLU A 154 0.56 27.80 0.82
N GLY A 155 0.31 28.99 0.28
CA GLY A 155 0.87 29.47 -0.98
C GLY A 155 0.10 29.11 -2.23
N THR A 156 -1.20 28.76 -2.15
CA THR A 156 -2.03 28.46 -3.31
C THR A 156 -3.34 29.20 -3.30
N GLU A 157 -3.75 29.76 -4.45
CA GLU A 157 -5.08 30.37 -4.63
C GLU A 157 -6.21 29.32 -4.57
N GLU A 158 -5.95 28.10 -5.03
CA GLU A 158 -6.81 26.93 -4.80
C GLU A 158 -6.39 26.30 -3.47
N THR A 159 -7.00 26.73 -2.42
CA THR A 159 -6.77 26.16 -1.10
C THR A 159 -7.26 24.72 -1.09
N GLY A 160 -6.41 23.74 -0.79
CA GLY A 160 -6.83 22.37 -0.46
C GLY A 160 -7.68 22.30 0.81
N ARG A 161 -8.20 23.45 1.27
CA ARG A 161 -9.13 23.57 2.37
C ARG A 161 -10.52 23.24 1.90
N ILE A 162 -11.05 22.15 2.42
CA ILE A 162 -12.38 21.66 2.10
C ILE A 162 -13.08 21.16 3.37
N ASP A 163 -14.40 21.12 3.32
CA ASP A 163 -15.21 20.55 4.38
C ASP A 163 -15.13 19.02 4.38
N LYS A 164 -15.44 18.41 5.51
CA LYS A 164 -15.52 16.95 5.62
C LYS A 164 -16.51 16.31 4.64
N ASP A 165 -17.51 17.08 4.21
CA ASP A 165 -18.52 16.59 3.26
C ASP A 165 -18.05 16.60 1.81
N HIS A 166 -16.98 17.33 1.49
CA HIS A 166 -16.43 17.36 0.14
C HIS A 166 -15.89 15.98 -0.30
N PRO A 167 -16.22 15.48 -1.50
CA PRO A 167 -15.81 14.14 -1.96
C PRO A 167 -14.30 13.85 -1.92
N PHE A 168 -13.45 14.87 -1.94
CA PHE A 168 -11.99 14.73 -1.89
C PHE A 168 -11.40 14.70 -0.48
N TYR A 169 -12.19 15.01 0.56
CA TYR A 169 -11.69 15.11 1.93
C TYR A 169 -10.98 13.82 2.38
N GLY A 170 -9.78 13.97 2.89
CA GLY A 170 -8.92 12.90 3.37
C GLY A 170 -8.11 12.17 2.31
N GLY A 171 -8.38 12.45 1.04
CA GLY A 171 -7.67 11.83 -0.07
C GLY A 171 -6.35 12.52 -0.43
N VAL A 172 -5.51 11.83 -1.19
CA VAL A 172 -4.23 12.31 -1.74
C VAL A 172 -4.21 12.00 -3.23
N GLY A 173 -3.79 12.96 -4.05
CA GLY A 173 -3.61 12.80 -5.49
C GLY A 173 -2.13 12.84 -5.90
N TYR A 174 -1.84 12.90 -7.20
CA TYR A 174 -0.48 12.84 -7.73
C TYR A 174 0.40 14.08 -7.46
N GLY A 175 -0.12 15.08 -6.79
CA GLY A 175 0.60 16.30 -6.42
C GLY A 175 -0.33 17.31 -5.78
N ARG A 176 0.14 18.55 -5.64
CA ARG A 176 -0.66 19.64 -5.09
C ARG A 176 -1.93 19.83 -5.92
N HIS A 177 -3.08 19.85 -5.25
CA HIS A 177 -4.41 19.99 -5.86
C HIS A 177 -4.79 18.94 -6.92
N GLY A 178 -4.04 17.84 -7.00
CA GLY A 178 -4.41 16.68 -7.80
C GLY A 178 -5.68 16.03 -7.26
N ARG A 179 -6.56 15.58 -8.18
CA ARG A 179 -7.70 14.73 -7.84
C ARG A 179 -7.19 13.50 -7.04
N PRO A 180 -7.75 13.26 -5.84
CA PRO A 180 -7.32 12.14 -5.01
C PRO A 180 -7.81 10.80 -5.55
N ASP A 181 -7.01 9.74 -5.30
CA ASP A 181 -7.35 8.37 -5.65
C ASP A 181 -6.77 7.36 -4.66
N ASN A 182 -7.28 6.13 -4.72
CA ASN A 182 -6.88 5.07 -3.79
C ASN A 182 -5.47 4.52 -4.04
N SER A 183 -4.88 4.70 -5.23
CA SER A 183 -3.49 4.32 -5.46
C SER A 183 -2.54 5.26 -4.73
N ASN A 184 -2.73 6.59 -4.91
CA ASN A 184 -1.95 7.60 -4.18
C ASN A 184 -2.19 7.50 -2.66
N LEU A 185 -3.44 7.33 -2.22
CA LEU A 185 -3.77 7.15 -0.81
C LEU A 185 -3.08 5.90 -0.24
N GLY A 186 -3.06 4.80 -0.98
CA GLY A 186 -2.45 3.55 -0.54
C GLY A 186 -0.95 3.63 -0.31
N VAL A 187 -0.21 4.34 -1.19
CA VAL A 187 1.24 4.56 -1.00
C VAL A 187 1.53 5.61 0.08
N TYR A 188 0.69 6.65 0.19
CA TYR A 188 0.75 7.63 1.26
C TYR A 188 0.60 6.98 2.64
N VAL A 189 -0.45 6.19 2.84
CA VAL A 189 -0.72 5.49 4.11
C VAL A 189 0.40 4.48 4.43
N GLN A 190 0.90 3.76 3.41
CA GLN A 190 2.05 2.85 3.60
C GLN A 190 3.27 3.62 4.10
N ALA A 191 3.59 4.75 3.48
CA ALA A 191 4.76 5.55 3.87
C ALA A 191 4.66 6.09 5.29
N MET A 192 3.47 6.57 5.69
CA MET A 192 3.23 7.04 7.05
C MET A 192 3.35 5.90 8.07
N HIS A 193 2.85 4.72 7.75
CA HIS A 193 3.00 3.52 8.58
C HIS A 193 4.48 3.11 8.70
N ASP A 194 5.22 3.02 7.57
CA ASP A 194 6.63 2.65 7.55
C ASP A 194 7.51 3.66 8.30
N ALA A 195 7.11 4.94 8.32
CA ALA A 195 7.73 5.99 9.11
C ALA A 195 7.37 5.97 10.61
N GLY A 196 6.55 4.99 11.04
CA GLY A 196 6.23 4.78 12.45
C GLY A 196 5.15 5.69 13.04
N LEU A 197 4.31 6.32 12.20
CA LEU A 197 3.20 7.13 12.70
C LEU A 197 2.17 6.27 13.44
N SER A 198 1.64 6.80 14.55
CA SER A 198 0.56 6.14 15.30
C SER A 198 -0.69 5.96 14.43
N CYS A 199 -1.40 4.85 14.61
CA CYS A 199 -2.68 4.59 13.96
C CYS A 199 -3.76 5.66 14.25
N ASP A 200 -3.63 6.40 15.37
CA ASP A 200 -4.51 7.50 15.75
C ASP A 200 -4.13 8.84 15.10
N ASP A 201 -3.04 8.87 14.31
CA ASP A 201 -2.62 10.09 13.62
C ASP A 201 -3.73 10.62 12.71
N PRO A 202 -3.98 11.95 12.71
CA PRO A 202 -5.00 12.56 11.86
C PRO A 202 -4.89 12.21 10.37
N ALA A 203 -3.69 11.90 9.88
CA ALA A 203 -3.48 11.46 8.50
C ALA A 203 -4.26 10.18 8.17
N PHE A 204 -4.21 9.17 9.06
CA PHE A 204 -4.96 7.93 8.90
C PHE A 204 -6.46 8.14 9.08
N GLN A 205 -6.85 8.93 10.08
CA GLN A 205 -8.27 9.17 10.36
C GLN A 205 -8.97 9.92 9.21
N ARG A 206 -8.28 10.88 8.56
CA ARG A 206 -8.78 11.55 7.35
C ARG A 206 -8.85 10.59 6.16
N ALA A 207 -7.81 9.76 5.98
CA ALA A 207 -7.78 8.76 4.91
C ALA A 207 -8.99 7.81 4.94
N LEU A 208 -9.45 7.41 6.15
CA LEU A 208 -10.66 6.60 6.31
C LEU A 208 -11.92 7.28 5.75
N VAL A 209 -12.03 8.61 5.83
CA VAL A 209 -13.18 9.35 5.29
C VAL A 209 -13.22 9.27 3.75
N PHE A 210 -12.06 9.50 3.09
CA PHE A 210 -11.98 9.34 1.64
C PHE A 210 -12.25 7.90 1.21
N LEU A 211 -11.63 6.96 1.92
CA LEU A 211 -11.75 5.54 1.63
C LEU A 211 -13.20 5.07 1.70
N GLN A 212 -13.94 5.47 2.73
CA GLN A 212 -15.36 5.13 2.89
C GLN A 212 -16.18 5.55 1.66
N ARG A 213 -15.84 6.68 1.03
CA ARG A 213 -16.52 7.18 -0.17
C ARG A 213 -16.18 6.42 -1.45
N THR A 214 -15.13 5.61 -1.44
CA THR A 214 -14.75 4.77 -2.58
C THR A 214 -15.12 3.30 -2.41
N GLN A 215 -15.67 2.93 -1.23
CA GLN A 215 -16.17 1.57 -1.00
C GLN A 215 -17.55 1.37 -1.66
N MET A 216 -17.71 0.33 -2.44
CA MET A 216 -18.96 0.00 -3.12
C MET A 216 -19.89 -0.81 -2.20
N ASP A 217 -20.37 -0.13 -1.15
CA ASP A 217 -21.32 -0.66 -0.18
C ASP A 217 -22.18 0.49 0.39
N ASP A 218 -23.48 0.50 0.08
CA ASP A 218 -24.38 1.60 0.46
C ASP A 218 -24.68 1.69 1.96
N ARG A 219 -24.30 0.66 2.73
CA ARG A 219 -24.40 0.72 4.20
C ARG A 219 -23.40 1.69 4.82
N VAL A 220 -22.31 1.97 4.12
CA VAL A 220 -21.23 2.83 4.62
C VAL A 220 -20.93 4.02 3.70
N ASN A 221 -21.18 3.89 2.39
CA ASN A 221 -20.90 4.92 1.38
C ASN A 221 -22.20 5.58 0.93
N GLN A 222 -22.36 6.88 1.22
CA GLN A 222 -23.53 7.67 0.87
C GLN A 222 -23.44 8.34 -0.51
N MET A 223 -22.37 8.09 -1.26
CA MET A 223 -22.21 8.66 -2.61
C MET A 223 -23.24 8.06 -3.58
N PRO A 224 -23.80 8.87 -4.51
CA PRO A 224 -24.88 8.42 -5.39
C PRO A 224 -24.52 7.15 -6.22
N TYR A 225 -23.27 7.02 -6.65
CA TYR A 225 -22.81 5.87 -7.42
C TYR A 225 -22.76 4.55 -6.62
N ALA A 226 -22.74 4.62 -5.29
CA ALA A 226 -22.75 3.44 -4.43
C ALA A 226 -24.16 3.00 -4.01
N LYS A 227 -25.20 3.79 -4.34
CA LYS A 227 -26.57 3.52 -3.90
C LYS A 227 -27.05 2.13 -4.32
N GLY A 228 -27.43 1.33 -3.34
CA GLY A 228 -27.93 -0.05 -3.50
C GLY A 228 -26.83 -1.10 -3.69
N SER A 229 -25.57 -0.70 -3.92
CA SER A 229 -24.46 -1.66 -4.11
C SER A 229 -24.12 -2.40 -2.81
N ARG A 230 -23.75 -3.66 -2.96
CA ARG A 230 -23.29 -4.57 -1.91
C ARG A 230 -21.99 -5.30 -2.29
N GLN A 231 -21.22 -4.75 -3.24
CA GLN A 231 -19.96 -5.37 -3.63
C GLN A 231 -18.99 -5.47 -2.43
N GLY A 232 -18.85 -4.40 -1.65
CA GLY A 232 -17.97 -4.36 -0.46
C GLY A 232 -16.53 -3.93 -0.77
N GLY A 233 -16.05 -4.11 -2.01
CA GLY A 233 -14.72 -3.69 -2.46
C GLY A 233 -14.63 -2.21 -2.84
N PHE A 234 -13.49 -1.79 -3.38
CA PHE A 234 -13.18 -0.38 -3.64
C PHE A 234 -12.99 -0.07 -5.12
N ILE A 235 -13.46 1.11 -5.52
CA ILE A 235 -13.17 1.75 -6.80
C ILE A 235 -11.95 2.67 -6.70
N TYR A 236 -11.53 3.26 -7.83
CA TYR A 236 -10.32 4.07 -7.91
C TYR A 236 -10.43 5.41 -7.19
N ALA A 237 -11.51 6.18 -7.46
CA ALA A 237 -11.65 7.55 -6.98
C ALA A 237 -13.11 7.99 -6.88
N THR A 238 -13.34 9.13 -6.21
CA THR A 238 -14.66 9.78 -6.10
C THR A 238 -15.01 10.64 -7.29
N ALA A 239 -14.08 10.84 -8.22
CA ALA A 239 -14.23 11.61 -9.46
C ALA A 239 -13.21 11.14 -10.51
N GLU A 240 -13.49 11.34 -11.78
CA GLU A 240 -12.51 11.21 -12.84
C GLU A 240 -11.64 12.47 -12.93
N ASN A 241 -12.29 13.64 -12.83
CA ASN A 241 -11.66 14.95 -12.87
C ASN A 241 -12.47 15.96 -12.03
N LYS A 242 -12.11 17.24 -12.07
CA LYS A 242 -12.79 18.30 -11.30
C LYS A 242 -14.27 18.53 -11.73
N ASP A 243 -14.64 18.19 -12.95
CA ASP A 243 -16.00 18.38 -13.48
C ASP A 243 -16.94 17.24 -13.13
N THR A 244 -16.39 16.09 -12.72
CA THR A 244 -17.11 14.85 -12.39
C THR A 244 -17.09 14.52 -10.90
N ILE A 245 -16.89 15.54 -10.04
CA ILE A 245 -16.85 15.35 -8.59
C ILE A 245 -18.13 14.68 -8.10
N GLY A 246 -18.00 13.57 -7.37
CA GLY A 246 -19.13 12.81 -6.84
C GLY A 246 -19.75 11.80 -7.79
N GLN A 247 -19.20 11.61 -9.00
CA GLN A 247 -19.66 10.58 -9.96
C GLN A 247 -18.90 9.26 -9.82
N GLY A 248 -17.76 9.27 -9.11
CA GLY A 248 -16.89 8.11 -8.97
C GLY A 248 -16.09 7.77 -10.22
N GLN A 249 -15.05 6.95 -10.04
CA GLN A 249 -14.27 6.39 -11.15
C GLN A 249 -13.78 4.99 -10.79
N SER A 250 -13.91 4.04 -11.71
CA SER A 250 -13.29 2.73 -11.63
C SER A 250 -12.49 2.42 -12.89
N MET A 251 -11.28 1.92 -12.73
CA MET A 251 -10.47 1.43 -13.85
C MET A 251 -10.98 0.09 -14.39
N ALA A 252 -11.84 -0.61 -13.62
CA ALA A 252 -12.50 -1.85 -14.01
C ALA A 252 -13.87 -1.64 -14.69
N GLY A 253 -14.22 -0.38 -15.03
CA GLY A 253 -15.50 -0.04 -15.65
C GLY A 253 -16.70 -0.28 -14.74
N THR A 254 -17.71 -0.97 -15.24
CA THR A 254 -18.97 -1.24 -14.54
C THR A 254 -19.28 -2.72 -14.47
N VAL A 255 -20.21 -3.08 -13.59
CA VAL A 255 -20.75 -4.46 -13.43
C VAL A 255 -22.25 -4.38 -13.19
N GLU A 256 -22.99 -5.35 -13.75
CA GLU A 256 -24.40 -5.55 -13.44
C GLU A 256 -24.54 -6.18 -12.07
N GLU A 257 -25.22 -5.49 -11.18
CA GLU A 257 -25.38 -5.87 -9.77
C GLU A 257 -26.85 -5.99 -9.39
N SER A 258 -27.17 -6.99 -8.57
CA SER A 258 -28.45 -7.06 -7.87
C SER A 258 -28.35 -6.15 -6.65
N LEU A 259 -29.10 -5.08 -6.65
CA LEU A 259 -29.06 -4.07 -5.61
C LEU A 259 -29.77 -4.51 -4.34
N SER A 260 -29.57 -3.79 -3.24
CA SER A 260 -30.16 -4.09 -1.94
C SER A 260 -31.69 -4.06 -1.92
N ASP A 261 -32.33 -3.40 -2.88
CA ASP A 261 -33.78 -3.33 -3.06
C ASP A 261 -34.33 -4.44 -4.00
N GLY A 262 -33.46 -5.33 -4.48
CA GLY A 262 -33.78 -6.42 -5.39
C GLY A 262 -33.82 -6.05 -6.88
N THR A 263 -33.62 -4.77 -7.22
CA THR A 263 -33.50 -4.33 -8.61
C THR A 263 -32.12 -4.67 -9.19
N ARG A 264 -31.97 -4.62 -10.51
CA ARG A 264 -30.67 -4.76 -11.19
C ARG A 264 -30.27 -3.43 -11.80
N ALA A 265 -29.01 -3.05 -11.62
CA ALA A 265 -28.46 -1.86 -12.25
C ALA A 265 -26.96 -2.00 -12.46
N SER A 266 -26.46 -1.27 -13.43
CA SER A 266 -25.03 -1.09 -13.65
C SER A 266 -24.44 -0.22 -12.55
N ARG A 267 -23.35 -0.65 -11.94
CA ARG A 267 -22.59 0.06 -10.91
C ARG A 267 -21.12 0.07 -11.25
N LEU A 268 -20.37 1.05 -10.73
CA LEU A 268 -18.92 1.04 -10.83
C LEU A 268 -18.38 -0.24 -10.20
N ARG A 269 -17.47 -0.91 -10.90
CA ARG A 269 -16.92 -2.19 -10.49
C ARG A 269 -15.77 -2.00 -9.52
N ALA A 270 -15.88 -2.58 -8.32
CA ALA A 270 -14.75 -2.73 -7.41
C ALA A 270 -13.72 -3.73 -7.97
N TYR A 271 -12.43 -3.53 -7.70
CA TYR A 271 -11.38 -4.38 -8.25
C TYR A 271 -10.21 -4.65 -7.29
N GLY A 272 -9.40 -5.67 -7.61
CA GLY A 272 -8.43 -6.28 -6.72
C GLY A 272 -7.47 -5.32 -6.04
N SER A 273 -6.60 -4.66 -6.80
CA SER A 273 -5.55 -3.82 -6.23
C SER A 273 -6.10 -2.68 -5.36
N MET A 274 -7.23 -2.06 -5.73
CA MET A 274 -7.84 -1.01 -4.90
C MET A 274 -8.51 -1.58 -3.66
N THR A 275 -9.10 -2.78 -3.75
CA THR A 275 -9.73 -3.41 -2.60
C THR A 275 -8.71 -3.81 -1.55
N TYR A 276 -7.58 -4.39 -1.95
CA TYR A 276 -6.50 -4.69 -1.01
C TYR A 276 -5.85 -3.42 -0.43
N ASN A 277 -5.66 -2.36 -1.24
CA ASN A 277 -5.18 -1.07 -0.74
C ASN A 277 -6.12 -0.46 0.31
N GLY A 278 -7.42 -0.44 0.03
CA GLY A 278 -8.42 0.07 0.95
C GLY A 278 -8.49 -0.75 2.23
N PHE A 279 -8.48 -2.07 2.11
CA PHE A 279 -8.48 -2.99 3.23
C PHE A 279 -7.26 -2.78 4.13
N LYS A 280 -6.05 -2.72 3.56
CA LYS A 280 -4.81 -2.40 4.28
C LYS A 280 -4.90 -1.06 5.02
N THR A 281 -5.41 -0.02 4.35
CA THR A 281 -5.57 1.31 4.94
C THR A 281 -6.44 1.27 6.19
N MET A 282 -7.54 0.50 6.17
CA MET A 282 -8.41 0.32 7.34
C MET A 282 -7.67 -0.37 8.49
N ILE A 283 -6.85 -1.39 8.19
CA ILE A 283 -6.08 -2.10 9.22
C ILE A 283 -5.00 -1.19 9.84
N TYR A 284 -4.27 -0.43 9.02
CA TYR A 284 -3.26 0.53 9.52
C TYR A 284 -3.86 1.67 10.34
N ALA A 285 -5.11 2.06 10.06
CA ALA A 285 -5.88 2.99 10.88
C ALA A 285 -6.58 2.33 12.08
N ASN A 286 -6.21 1.08 12.42
CA ASN A 286 -6.69 0.31 13.57
C ASN A 286 -8.21 0.07 13.62
N LEU A 287 -8.87 -0.04 12.45
CA LEU A 287 -10.26 -0.44 12.45
C LEU A 287 -10.39 -1.90 12.92
N SER A 288 -11.39 -2.13 13.78
CA SER A 288 -11.71 -3.47 14.25
C SER A 288 -12.07 -4.41 13.09
N ARG A 289 -11.69 -5.68 13.20
CA ARG A 289 -12.16 -6.74 12.28
C ARG A 289 -13.68 -6.85 12.23
N ASP A 290 -14.38 -6.39 13.27
CA ASP A 290 -15.83 -6.36 13.36
C ASP A 290 -16.47 -5.12 12.73
N ASP A 291 -15.70 -4.11 12.34
CA ASP A 291 -16.20 -2.96 11.59
C ASP A 291 -16.84 -3.40 10.26
N LEU A 292 -18.02 -2.86 9.98
CA LEU A 292 -18.78 -3.22 8.77
C LEU A 292 -17.99 -2.99 7.48
N ARG A 293 -17.17 -1.93 7.42
CA ARG A 293 -16.32 -1.62 6.27
C ARG A 293 -15.26 -2.69 6.06
N VAL A 294 -14.61 -3.13 7.15
CA VAL A 294 -13.58 -4.18 7.13
C VAL A 294 -14.21 -5.51 6.71
N LYS A 295 -15.34 -5.90 7.32
CA LYS A 295 -16.06 -7.14 6.95
C LYS A 295 -16.47 -7.15 5.49
N ALA A 296 -17.07 -6.07 5.00
CA ALA A 296 -17.51 -5.98 3.60
C ALA A 296 -16.33 -6.11 2.61
N ALA A 297 -15.20 -5.44 2.90
CA ALA A 297 -14.00 -5.54 2.08
C ALA A 297 -13.38 -6.96 2.13
N TYR A 298 -13.34 -7.57 3.30
CA TYR A 298 -12.81 -8.93 3.45
C TYR A 298 -13.70 -9.97 2.75
N ASP A 299 -15.03 -9.84 2.82
CA ASP A 299 -15.95 -10.71 2.08
C ASP A 299 -15.81 -10.53 0.56
N TRP A 300 -15.57 -9.28 0.09
CA TRP A 300 -15.23 -9.07 -1.33
C TRP A 300 -13.94 -9.79 -1.70
N ILE A 301 -12.88 -9.68 -0.88
CA ILE A 301 -11.60 -10.37 -1.05
C ILE A 301 -11.82 -11.88 -1.13
N ARG A 302 -12.60 -12.45 -0.22
CA ARG A 302 -12.91 -13.89 -0.21
C ARG A 302 -13.69 -14.35 -1.45
N ARG A 303 -14.62 -13.54 -1.97
CA ARG A 303 -15.35 -13.85 -3.21
C ARG A 303 -14.50 -13.76 -4.47
N ASN A 304 -13.45 -12.97 -4.44
CA ASN A 304 -12.63 -12.68 -5.61
C ASN A 304 -11.16 -13.12 -5.44
N TYR A 305 -10.87 -13.96 -4.46
CA TYR A 305 -9.51 -14.41 -4.19
C TYR A 305 -8.93 -15.19 -5.36
N THR A 306 -7.79 -14.72 -5.89
CA THR A 306 -7.01 -15.37 -6.93
C THR A 306 -5.58 -14.82 -6.97
N VAL A 307 -4.62 -15.63 -7.40
CA VAL A 307 -3.25 -15.20 -7.77
C VAL A 307 -3.03 -15.28 -9.29
N ALA A 308 -4.09 -15.60 -10.05
CA ALA A 308 -3.99 -15.71 -11.51
C ALA A 308 -4.16 -14.39 -12.23
N GLU A 309 -4.93 -13.46 -11.65
CA GLU A 309 -5.23 -12.15 -12.23
C GLU A 309 -5.50 -11.10 -11.14
N ASN A 310 -5.46 -9.82 -11.50
CA ASN A 310 -5.99 -8.72 -10.69
C ASN A 310 -7.51 -8.66 -10.87
N PRO A 311 -8.32 -9.12 -9.90
CA PRO A 311 -9.77 -9.26 -10.07
C PRO A 311 -10.44 -7.99 -10.58
N GLY A 312 -11.09 -8.08 -11.73
CA GLY A 312 -11.74 -6.97 -12.41
C GLY A 312 -10.88 -6.26 -13.46
N LEU A 313 -9.58 -6.53 -13.52
CA LEU A 313 -8.63 -5.93 -14.46
C LEU A 313 -7.83 -6.97 -15.26
N GLY A 314 -8.02 -8.27 -15.02
CA GLY A 314 -7.24 -9.31 -15.69
C GLY A 314 -5.76 -9.20 -15.33
N THR A 315 -4.89 -9.08 -16.33
CA THR A 315 -3.43 -8.96 -16.13
C THR A 315 -2.95 -7.53 -15.86
N ASP A 316 -3.79 -6.53 -16.02
CA ASP A 316 -3.42 -5.11 -15.81
C ASP A 316 -2.96 -4.86 -14.36
N GLY A 317 -1.74 -4.38 -14.19
CA GLY A 317 -1.16 -4.03 -12.89
C GLY A 317 -1.00 -5.24 -11.95
N MET A 318 -0.59 -6.38 -12.49
CA MET A 318 -0.54 -7.66 -11.79
C MET A 318 0.48 -7.67 -10.64
N TYR A 319 1.66 -7.09 -10.83
CA TYR A 319 2.69 -7.05 -9.79
C TYR A 319 2.37 -6.05 -8.69
N TYR A 320 1.76 -4.92 -9.06
CA TYR A 320 1.19 -4.00 -8.08
C TYR A 320 0.07 -4.67 -7.26
N TYR A 321 -0.78 -5.47 -7.91
CA TYR A 321 -1.79 -6.28 -7.23
C TYR A 321 -1.16 -7.27 -6.24
N PHE A 322 -0.14 -8.02 -6.63
CA PHE A 322 0.56 -8.94 -5.73
C PHE A 322 1.13 -8.23 -4.50
N LEU A 323 1.79 -7.09 -4.70
CA LEU A 323 2.34 -6.29 -3.59
C LEU A 323 1.23 -5.79 -2.64
N THR A 324 0.12 -5.26 -3.19
CA THR A 324 -0.98 -4.76 -2.36
C THR A 324 -1.69 -5.88 -1.61
N MET A 325 -1.90 -7.03 -2.26
CA MET A 325 -2.46 -8.23 -1.66
C MET A 325 -1.61 -8.73 -0.48
N THR A 326 -0.31 -8.91 -0.71
CA THR A 326 0.63 -9.38 0.32
C THR A 326 0.62 -8.48 1.54
N ARG A 327 0.82 -7.18 1.36
CA ARG A 327 0.83 -6.20 2.45
C ARG A 327 -0.50 -6.13 3.21
N ALA A 328 -1.62 -6.31 2.51
CA ALA A 328 -2.94 -6.27 3.12
C ALA A 328 -3.24 -7.52 3.97
N LEU A 329 -2.92 -8.71 3.46
CA LEU A 329 -3.16 -9.96 4.17
C LEU A 329 -2.18 -10.15 5.32
N ASP A 330 -0.93 -9.73 5.15
CA ASP A 330 0.07 -9.69 6.22
C ASP A 330 -0.36 -8.76 7.36
N ALA A 331 -0.71 -7.50 7.06
CA ALA A 331 -1.23 -6.55 8.05
C ALA A 331 -2.49 -7.06 8.76
N PHE A 332 -3.35 -7.79 8.08
CA PHE A 332 -4.52 -8.44 8.68
C PHE A 332 -4.12 -9.64 9.56
N GLY A 333 -2.95 -10.22 9.38
CA GLY A 333 -2.44 -11.31 10.20
C GLY A 333 -3.23 -12.61 10.04
N THR A 334 -3.67 -12.93 8.80
CA THR A 334 -4.32 -14.21 8.50
C THR A 334 -3.42 -15.05 7.62
N PRO A 335 -3.01 -16.26 8.05
CA PRO A 335 -2.18 -17.13 7.23
C PRO A 335 -2.97 -17.82 6.11
N THR A 336 -4.27 -17.92 6.26
CA THR A 336 -5.13 -18.58 5.28
C THR A 336 -6.31 -17.69 4.91
N ILE A 337 -6.83 -17.90 3.72
CA ILE A 337 -8.07 -17.30 3.25
C ILE A 337 -9.05 -18.43 2.90
N THR A 338 -10.31 -18.30 3.33
CA THR A 338 -11.37 -19.20 2.95
C THR A 338 -12.23 -18.52 1.88
N PRO A 339 -12.03 -18.83 0.59
CA PRO A 339 -12.82 -18.23 -0.47
C PRO A 339 -14.32 -18.47 -0.28
N LEU A 340 -15.13 -17.59 -0.83
CA LEU A 340 -16.59 -17.75 -0.89
C LEU A 340 -17.00 -18.12 -2.32
N GLY A 341 -17.72 -19.22 -2.44
CA GLY A 341 -18.33 -19.67 -3.69
C GLY A 341 -19.71 -19.08 -3.92
N ALA A 342 -20.49 -19.70 -4.80
CA ALA A 342 -21.85 -19.29 -5.12
C ALA A 342 -22.73 -19.23 -3.85
N GLY A 343 -23.46 -18.11 -3.68
CA GLY A 343 -24.29 -17.87 -2.51
C GLY A 343 -23.51 -17.71 -1.20
N ASP A 344 -22.27 -17.23 -1.30
CA ASP A 344 -21.33 -17.02 -0.18
C ASP A 344 -21.03 -18.31 0.63
N ALA A 345 -21.19 -19.48 0.02
CA ALA A 345 -20.80 -20.74 0.64
C ALA A 345 -19.28 -20.82 0.79
N PRO A 346 -18.74 -21.17 1.99
CA PRO A 346 -17.29 -21.29 2.17
C PRO A 346 -16.73 -22.44 1.32
N ALA A 347 -15.65 -22.15 0.58
CA ALA A 347 -14.87 -23.15 -0.14
C ALA A 347 -13.74 -23.70 0.74
N GLN A 348 -12.88 -24.54 0.15
CA GLN A 348 -11.67 -24.99 0.86
C GLN A 348 -10.75 -23.80 1.18
N SER A 349 -10.25 -23.76 2.41
CA SER A 349 -9.29 -22.75 2.83
C SER A 349 -8.00 -22.87 2.01
N ARG A 350 -7.43 -21.72 1.64
CA ARG A 350 -6.22 -21.57 0.84
C ARG A 350 -5.13 -20.94 1.68
N ASP A 351 -3.94 -21.43 1.53
CA ASP A 351 -2.71 -20.79 2.01
C ASP A 351 -2.28 -19.77 0.95
N TRP A 352 -2.53 -18.49 1.21
CA TRP A 352 -2.29 -17.45 0.23
C TRP A 352 -0.78 -17.17 0.01
N GLU A 353 0.06 -17.44 1.03
CA GLU A 353 1.52 -17.28 0.92
C GLU A 353 2.08 -18.33 -0.05
N ASN A 354 1.72 -19.59 0.14
CA ASN A 354 2.12 -20.68 -0.76
C ASN A 354 1.58 -20.46 -2.19
N ASP A 355 0.32 -20.07 -2.35
CA ASP A 355 -0.28 -19.77 -3.65
C ASP A 355 0.50 -18.67 -4.38
N LEU A 356 0.85 -17.59 -3.69
CA LEU A 356 1.57 -16.47 -4.29
C LEU A 356 3.04 -16.83 -4.62
N VAL A 357 3.73 -17.56 -3.73
CA VAL A 357 5.09 -18.05 -3.99
C VAL A 357 5.11 -18.96 -5.21
N ALA A 358 4.16 -19.89 -5.33
CA ALA A 358 4.04 -20.75 -6.50
C ALA A 358 3.81 -19.92 -7.78
N ARG A 359 2.91 -18.93 -7.73
CA ARG A 359 2.64 -18.06 -8.88
C ARG A 359 3.84 -17.20 -9.29
N LEU A 360 4.54 -16.60 -8.34
CA LEU A 360 5.73 -15.82 -8.62
C LEU A 360 6.87 -16.69 -9.19
N ALA A 361 6.98 -17.95 -8.77
CA ALA A 361 7.96 -18.87 -9.33
C ALA A 361 7.74 -19.18 -10.82
N GLU A 362 6.47 -19.22 -11.28
CA GLU A 362 6.14 -19.36 -12.71
C GLU A 362 6.54 -18.11 -13.53
N LEU A 363 6.57 -16.95 -12.89
CA LEU A 363 6.82 -15.66 -13.52
C LEU A 363 8.29 -15.23 -13.45
N GLN A 364 9.13 -15.85 -12.60
CA GLN A 364 10.53 -15.50 -12.50
C GLN A 364 11.33 -16.09 -13.68
N ASN A 365 12.15 -15.26 -14.31
CA ASN A 365 13.13 -15.68 -15.32
C ASN A 365 14.34 -16.35 -14.65
N GLU A 366 15.14 -17.07 -15.44
CA GLU A 366 16.37 -17.74 -14.97
C GLU A 366 17.40 -16.75 -14.37
N ASP A 367 17.46 -15.52 -14.90
CA ASP A 367 18.36 -14.46 -14.47
C ASP A 367 17.93 -13.78 -13.17
N GLY A 368 16.71 -14.06 -12.67
CA GLY A 368 16.16 -13.50 -11.45
C GLY A 368 15.26 -12.29 -11.63
N SER A 369 15.11 -11.78 -12.86
CA SER A 369 14.06 -10.81 -13.20
C SER A 369 12.69 -11.48 -13.28
N PHE A 370 11.63 -10.68 -13.44
CA PHE A 370 10.28 -11.21 -13.64
C PHE A 370 9.76 -10.92 -15.05
N LYS A 371 8.88 -11.78 -15.54
CA LYS A 371 8.21 -11.66 -16.85
C LYS A 371 7.15 -10.59 -16.78
N SER A 372 7.16 -9.65 -17.72
CA SER A 372 6.01 -8.78 -17.94
C SER A 372 4.83 -9.62 -18.45
N VAL A 373 3.64 -9.40 -17.89
CA VAL A 373 2.39 -10.02 -18.33
C VAL A 373 1.46 -9.01 -18.97
N ASP A 374 1.73 -7.73 -18.78
CA ASP A 374 1.02 -6.58 -19.34
C ASP A 374 1.93 -5.35 -19.32
N ASP A 375 1.64 -4.32 -20.15
CA ASP A 375 2.45 -3.09 -20.20
C ASP A 375 1.80 -1.89 -19.49
N ARG A 376 0.57 -2.03 -19.04
CA ARG A 376 -0.16 -0.96 -18.35
C ARG A 376 0.53 -0.59 -17.04
N TRP A 377 0.53 0.70 -16.74
CA TRP A 377 1.18 1.27 -15.55
C TRP A 377 2.68 0.94 -15.44
N MET A 378 3.35 0.84 -16.58
CA MET A 378 4.79 0.59 -16.69
C MET A 378 5.20 -0.84 -16.27
N GLU A 379 4.29 -1.80 -16.18
CA GLU A 379 4.64 -3.19 -15.84
C GLU A 379 5.35 -3.95 -16.98
N ASN A 380 5.66 -3.27 -18.10
CA ASN A 380 6.67 -3.71 -19.05
C ASN A 380 8.13 -3.40 -18.62
N ASN A 381 8.32 -2.66 -17.52
CA ASN A 381 9.63 -2.36 -16.95
C ASN A 381 10.10 -3.48 -16.02
N PRO A 382 11.18 -4.22 -16.37
CA PRO A 382 11.62 -5.36 -15.57
C PRO A 382 12.16 -4.96 -14.19
N VAL A 383 12.74 -3.76 -14.03
CA VAL A 383 13.19 -3.27 -12.71
C VAL A 383 11.99 -3.03 -11.80
N LEU A 384 10.95 -2.37 -12.30
CA LEU A 384 9.74 -2.07 -11.52
C LEU A 384 9.06 -3.35 -11.04
N ILE A 385 8.76 -4.28 -11.96
CA ILE A 385 8.03 -5.50 -11.61
C ILE A 385 8.87 -6.44 -10.73
N THR A 386 10.20 -6.49 -10.94
CA THR A 386 11.09 -7.25 -10.06
C THR A 386 11.15 -6.65 -8.66
N ALA A 387 11.14 -5.32 -8.53
CA ALA A 387 11.08 -4.66 -7.23
C ALA A 387 9.73 -4.92 -6.51
N TYR A 388 8.60 -4.91 -7.22
CA TYR A 388 7.29 -5.26 -6.65
C TYR A 388 7.26 -6.73 -6.18
N ALA A 389 7.74 -7.66 -7.01
CA ALA A 389 7.82 -9.08 -6.65
C ALA A 389 8.76 -9.31 -5.46
N LEU A 390 9.93 -8.65 -5.44
CA LEU A 390 10.87 -8.73 -4.33
C LEU A 390 10.23 -8.26 -3.02
N LEU A 391 9.55 -7.10 -3.01
CA LEU A 391 8.84 -6.59 -1.85
C LEU A 391 7.74 -7.55 -1.36
N ALA A 392 6.99 -8.16 -2.28
CA ALA A 392 5.97 -9.15 -1.93
C ALA A 392 6.62 -10.40 -1.30
N LEU A 393 7.69 -10.94 -1.90
CA LEU A 393 8.42 -12.10 -1.38
C LEU A 393 9.07 -11.82 -0.02
N GLN A 394 9.68 -10.63 0.15
CA GLN A 394 10.27 -10.24 1.45
C GLN A 394 9.21 -10.17 2.55
N THR A 395 8.03 -9.59 2.26
CA THR A 395 6.92 -9.54 3.24
C THR A 395 6.43 -10.95 3.64
N ILE A 396 6.45 -11.91 2.71
CA ILE A 396 6.04 -13.30 2.99
C ILE A 396 7.04 -14.01 3.91
N VAL A 397 8.35 -13.77 3.74
CA VAL A 397 9.41 -14.49 4.50
C VAL A 397 9.85 -13.77 5.78
N GLU A 398 9.39 -12.52 6.03
CA GLU A 398 9.68 -11.71 7.22
C GLU A 398 8.97 -12.25 8.48
#